data_6f521372428e87d56a70dab13a31885f
#
_entry.id   6f521372428e87d56a70dab13a31885f
#
_cell.length_a   1.000
_cell.length_b   1.000
_cell.length_c   1.000
_cell.angle_alpha   90.00
_cell.angle_beta   90.00
_cell.angle_gamma   90.00
#
_symmetry.space_group_name_H-M   'P 1'
#
loop_
_entity.id
_entity.type
_entity.pdbx_description
1 polymer ?
#
loop_
_entity_poly.entity_id
_entity_poly.type
_entity_poly.pdbx_seq_one_letter_code
_entity_poly.pdbx_strand_id
1 'polypeptide(L)'
;MENKTCSRCRKIKLIDEYSKGYTFCKQCKREDYHNNPQRKIRQNQVRKQRYDNDPVYREIVILRRHLNDAWRNYNYWKNNRAMKALCVPNKEYFIEYIKTKFDEYMTLDNYGGKKGNWQFDHIIPLNEAKTIEDVHRLFHYTNIQPLWRKDNMTKRSKL
;
A
#
# COMPACT_ATOMS: atom_id res chain seq x y z
N MET A 1 12.72 10.14 -30.15
CA MET A 1 12.43 10.23 -28.68
C MET A 1 12.68 11.67 -28.28
N GLU A 2 11.77 12.25 -27.53
CA GLU A 2 11.84 13.67 -27.17
C GLU A 2 12.71 13.86 -25.90
N ASN A 3 13.64 14.81 -25.99
CA ASN A 3 14.57 15.12 -24.91
C ASN A 3 14.20 16.44 -24.24
N LYS A 4 14.45 16.53 -22.92
CA LYS A 4 14.17 17.73 -22.12
C LYS A 4 15.32 17.99 -21.15
N THR A 5 15.67 19.27 -20.96
CA THR A 5 16.68 19.67 -19.97
C THR A 5 16.05 19.77 -18.58
N CYS A 6 16.64 19.08 -17.61
CA CYS A 6 16.20 19.14 -16.23
C CYS A 6 16.51 20.52 -15.61
N SER A 7 15.49 21.19 -15.06
CA SER A 7 15.67 22.51 -14.45
C SER A 7 16.57 22.50 -13.19
N ARG A 8 16.77 21.34 -12.54
CA ARG A 8 17.62 21.20 -11.34
C ARG A 8 19.05 20.76 -11.65
N CYS A 9 19.22 19.55 -12.23
CA CYS A 9 20.56 19.02 -12.49
C CYS A 9 21.15 19.48 -13.84
N ARG A 10 20.41 20.23 -14.66
CA ARG A 10 20.81 20.76 -15.98
C ARG A 10 21.17 19.69 -17.01
N LYS A 11 20.97 18.41 -16.72
CA LYS A 11 21.22 17.31 -17.66
C LYS A 11 20.06 17.15 -18.65
N ILE A 12 20.40 16.85 -19.90
CA ILE A 12 19.43 16.48 -20.93
C ILE A 12 19.01 15.02 -20.65
N LYS A 13 17.73 14.76 -20.63
CA LYS A 13 17.14 13.45 -20.32
C LYS A 13 15.91 13.19 -21.17
N LEU A 14 15.55 11.93 -21.36
CA LEU A 14 14.34 11.54 -22.05
C LEU A 14 13.10 12.04 -21.32
N ILE A 15 12.03 12.35 -22.05
CA ILE A 15 10.80 12.90 -21.46
C ILE A 15 10.13 11.92 -20.50
N ASP A 16 10.30 10.61 -20.69
CA ASP A 16 9.82 9.56 -19.80
C ASP A 16 10.52 9.53 -18.43
N GLU A 17 11.70 10.17 -18.30
CA GLU A 17 12.38 10.39 -17.03
C GLU A 17 11.77 11.54 -16.21
N TYR A 18 10.70 12.18 -16.70
CA TYR A 18 9.97 13.22 -15.99
C TYR A 18 8.60 12.71 -15.52
N SER A 19 8.08 13.25 -14.43
CA SER A 19 6.67 13.08 -14.05
C SER A 19 5.84 14.15 -14.77
N LYS A 20 4.60 13.82 -15.15
CA LYS A 20 3.67 14.77 -15.78
C LYS A 20 3.60 16.09 -14.97
N GLY A 21 3.76 17.23 -15.65
CA GLY A 21 3.72 18.56 -15.04
C GLY A 21 4.99 19.01 -14.31
N TYR A 22 6.09 18.22 -14.33
CA TYR A 22 7.35 18.62 -13.67
C TYR A 22 8.39 19.10 -14.67
N THR A 23 9.14 20.15 -14.28
CA THR A 23 10.28 20.69 -15.04
C THR A 23 11.62 20.04 -14.69
N PHE A 24 11.66 19.21 -13.64
CA PHE A 24 12.84 18.48 -13.18
C PHE A 24 12.60 16.95 -13.21
N CYS A 25 13.69 16.22 -13.43
CA CYS A 25 13.64 14.77 -13.65
C CYS A 25 13.24 13.98 -12.38
N LYS A 26 12.81 12.73 -12.58
CA LYS A 26 12.41 11.80 -11.51
C LYS A 26 13.52 11.56 -10.49
N GLN A 27 14.80 11.61 -10.92
CA GLN A 27 15.94 11.48 -10.01
C GLN A 27 16.02 12.67 -9.06
N CYS A 28 16.03 13.91 -9.59
CA CYS A 28 16.01 15.12 -8.74
C CYS A 28 14.79 15.19 -7.84
N LYS A 29 13.63 14.66 -8.27
CA LYS A 29 12.43 14.54 -7.44
C LYS A 29 12.65 13.60 -6.24
N ARG A 30 13.32 12.47 -6.46
CA ARG A 30 13.67 11.52 -5.38
C ARG A 30 14.66 12.13 -4.40
N GLU A 31 15.72 12.77 -4.90
CA GLU A 31 16.73 13.43 -4.09
C GLU A 31 16.12 14.55 -3.22
N ASP A 32 15.23 15.37 -3.79
CA ASP A 32 14.50 16.40 -3.04
C ASP A 32 13.64 15.79 -1.91
N TYR A 33 12.98 14.66 -2.19
CA TYR A 33 12.18 13.96 -1.19
C TYR A 33 13.02 13.42 -0.03
N HIS A 34 14.19 12.84 -0.35
CA HIS A 34 15.09 12.26 0.67
C HIS A 34 15.83 13.33 1.47
N ASN A 35 16.20 14.44 0.83
CA ASN A 35 17.03 15.49 1.42
C ASN A 35 16.22 16.61 2.09
N ASN A 36 14.87 16.54 2.06
CA ASN A 36 14.00 17.52 2.70
C ASN A 36 13.30 16.96 3.95
N PRO A 37 13.93 17.01 5.13
CA PRO A 37 13.35 16.47 6.37
C PRO A 37 12.04 17.19 6.75
N GLN A 38 11.89 18.46 6.45
CA GLN A 38 10.68 19.25 6.76
C GLN A 38 9.44 18.68 6.02
N ARG A 39 9.61 18.24 4.77
CA ARG A 39 8.53 17.61 4.02
C ARG A 39 8.04 16.32 4.67
N LYS A 40 8.97 15.51 5.17
CA LYS A 40 8.65 14.26 5.89
C LYS A 40 7.94 14.55 7.21
N ILE A 41 8.43 15.54 7.95
CA ILE A 41 7.81 15.99 9.22
C ILE A 41 6.37 16.44 8.94
N ARG A 42 6.16 17.32 7.97
CA ARG A 42 4.82 17.82 7.60
C ARG A 42 3.89 16.68 7.17
N GLN A 43 4.36 15.72 6.37
CA GLN A 43 3.54 14.57 5.97
C GLN A 43 3.16 13.69 7.16
N ASN A 44 4.07 13.47 8.10
CA ASN A 44 3.79 12.70 9.31
C ASN A 44 2.80 13.45 10.22
N GLN A 45 2.91 14.78 10.34
CA GLN A 45 1.94 15.61 11.07
C GLN A 45 0.54 15.50 10.47
N VAL A 46 0.40 15.63 9.15
CA VAL A 46 -0.89 15.48 8.44
C VAL A 46 -1.48 14.07 8.66
N ARG A 47 -0.65 13.02 8.55
CA ARG A 47 -1.11 11.64 8.82
C ARG A 47 -1.55 11.46 10.27
N LYS A 48 -0.78 12.00 11.22
CA LYS A 48 -1.11 11.94 12.63
C LYS A 48 -2.43 12.66 12.92
N GLN A 49 -2.58 13.88 12.42
CA GLN A 49 -3.82 14.67 12.56
C GLN A 49 -5.03 13.92 11.99
N ARG A 50 -4.87 13.31 10.80
CA ARG A 50 -5.95 12.49 10.22
C ARG A 50 -6.26 11.26 11.09
N TYR A 51 -5.24 10.57 11.60
CA TYR A 51 -5.42 9.42 12.48
C TYR A 51 -6.17 9.80 13.77
N ASP A 52 -5.86 10.96 14.35
CA ASP A 52 -6.46 11.44 15.59
C ASP A 52 -7.93 11.87 15.38
N ASN A 53 -8.27 12.48 14.24
CA ASN A 53 -9.55 13.13 13.98
C ASN A 53 -10.52 12.33 13.09
N ASP A 54 -10.05 11.31 12.36
CA ASP A 54 -10.85 10.49 11.45
C ASP A 54 -10.92 9.04 11.97
N PRO A 55 -12.02 8.64 12.65
CA PRO A 55 -12.16 7.29 13.18
C PRO A 55 -12.13 6.21 12.10
N VAL A 56 -12.67 6.49 10.92
CA VAL A 56 -12.67 5.56 9.77
C VAL A 56 -11.26 5.33 9.28
N TYR A 57 -10.51 6.40 9.06
CA TYR A 57 -9.09 6.29 8.68
C TYR A 57 -8.25 5.56 9.72
N ARG A 58 -8.48 5.85 11.01
CA ARG A 58 -7.80 5.18 12.13
C ARG A 58 -8.05 3.68 12.11
N GLU A 59 -9.31 3.24 11.94
CA GLU A 59 -9.66 1.83 11.86
C GLU A 59 -8.96 1.13 10.69
N ILE A 60 -8.96 1.74 9.51
CA ILE A 60 -8.23 1.24 8.33
C ILE A 60 -6.74 1.04 8.63
N VAL A 61 -6.10 2.02 9.28
CA VAL A 61 -4.66 1.94 9.62
C VAL A 61 -4.40 0.80 10.62
N ILE A 62 -5.25 0.67 11.63
CA ILE A 62 -5.14 -0.37 12.66
C ILE A 62 -5.26 -1.76 12.02
N LEU A 63 -6.32 -2.01 11.24
CA LEU A 63 -6.56 -3.31 10.65
C LEU A 63 -5.49 -3.72 9.63
N ARG A 64 -5.02 -2.77 8.81
CA ARG A 64 -3.90 -3.01 7.89
C ARG A 64 -2.61 -3.40 8.62
N ARG A 65 -2.31 -2.73 9.73
CA ARG A 65 -1.16 -3.06 10.56
C ARG A 65 -1.31 -4.47 11.14
N HIS A 66 -2.45 -4.78 11.76
CA HIS A 66 -2.69 -6.09 12.33
C HIS A 66 -2.60 -7.22 11.30
N LEU A 67 -3.11 -7.02 10.08
CA LEU A 67 -2.98 -8.01 9.01
C LEU A 67 -1.51 -8.24 8.62
N ASN A 68 -0.74 -7.17 8.43
CA ASN A 68 0.67 -7.27 8.10
C ASN A 68 1.50 -7.94 9.22
N ASP A 69 1.22 -7.59 10.48
CA ASP A 69 1.92 -8.17 11.63
C ASP A 69 1.56 -9.66 11.79
N ALA A 70 0.29 -10.00 11.64
CA ALA A 70 -0.18 -11.39 11.65
C ALA A 70 0.47 -12.21 10.51
N TRP A 71 0.57 -11.66 9.32
CA TRP A 71 1.21 -12.36 8.20
C TRP A 71 2.70 -12.65 8.44
N ARG A 72 3.40 -11.70 9.05
CA ARG A 72 4.84 -11.83 9.33
C ARG A 72 5.16 -12.69 10.54
N ASN A 73 4.26 -12.77 11.51
CA ASN A 73 4.50 -13.45 12.78
C ASN A 73 3.33 -14.38 13.14
N TYR A 74 3.59 -15.68 13.18
CA TYR A 74 2.59 -16.71 13.50
C TYR A 74 1.85 -16.45 14.81
N ASN A 75 2.54 -16.00 15.85
CA ASN A 75 1.95 -15.78 17.17
C ASN A 75 0.92 -14.63 17.20
N TYR A 76 0.99 -13.69 16.25
CA TYR A 76 0.04 -12.58 16.14
C TYR A 76 -1.35 -12.97 15.64
N TRP A 77 -1.53 -14.21 15.12
CA TRP A 77 -2.85 -14.67 14.67
C TRP A 77 -3.80 -14.99 15.81
N LYS A 78 -3.26 -15.38 16.99
CA LYS A 78 -4.09 -15.62 18.18
C LYS A 78 -4.61 -14.28 18.72
N ASN A 79 -5.94 -14.17 18.85
CA ASN A 79 -6.62 -12.96 19.33
C ASN A 79 -6.41 -11.69 18.50
N ASN A 80 -6.00 -11.80 17.25
CA ASN A 80 -5.76 -10.67 16.39
C ASN A 80 -7.07 -10.06 15.87
N ARG A 81 -7.20 -8.74 16.03
CA ARG A 81 -8.34 -7.96 15.53
C ARG A 81 -8.55 -8.12 14.02
N ALA A 82 -7.46 -8.28 13.25
CA ALA A 82 -7.53 -8.48 11.81
C ALA A 82 -8.24 -9.80 11.45
N MET A 83 -8.04 -10.89 12.20
CA MET A 83 -8.75 -12.16 11.94
C MET A 83 -10.26 -12.00 12.09
N LYS A 84 -10.68 -11.30 13.14
CA LYS A 84 -12.12 -11.02 13.36
C LYS A 84 -12.67 -10.18 12.21
N ALA A 85 -11.94 -9.16 11.77
CA ALA A 85 -12.35 -8.30 10.66
C ALA A 85 -12.31 -9.00 9.30
N LEU A 86 -11.38 -9.96 9.10
CA LEU A 86 -11.34 -10.84 7.93
C LEU A 86 -12.50 -11.84 7.90
N CYS A 87 -13.16 -12.09 9.05
CA CYS A 87 -14.19 -13.12 9.21
C CYS A 87 -13.68 -14.53 8.85
N VAL A 88 -12.44 -14.86 9.23
CA VAL A 88 -11.84 -16.17 8.98
C VAL A 88 -11.68 -16.98 10.28
N PRO A 89 -11.87 -18.31 10.26
CA PRO A 89 -11.79 -19.13 11.45
C PRO A 89 -10.36 -19.25 12.00
N ASN A 90 -9.36 -19.27 11.12
CA ASN A 90 -7.95 -19.40 11.47
C ASN A 90 -7.05 -18.90 10.34
N LYS A 91 -5.74 -18.90 10.59
CA LYS A 91 -4.71 -18.46 9.64
C LYS A 91 -4.64 -19.36 8.42
N GLU A 92 -4.72 -20.67 8.63
CA GLU A 92 -4.59 -21.70 7.61
C GLU A 92 -5.68 -21.51 6.55
N TYR A 93 -6.90 -21.27 6.96
CA TYR A 93 -8.02 -20.96 6.07
C TYR A 93 -7.71 -19.74 5.19
N PHE A 94 -7.20 -18.66 5.79
CA PHE A 94 -6.87 -17.44 5.04
C PHE A 94 -5.70 -17.66 4.08
N ILE A 95 -4.68 -18.43 4.49
CA ILE A 95 -3.55 -18.77 3.63
C ILE A 95 -4.02 -19.58 2.41
N GLU A 96 -4.84 -20.61 2.61
CA GLU A 96 -5.35 -21.43 1.51
C GLU A 96 -6.22 -20.59 0.57
N TYR A 97 -7.09 -19.74 1.11
CA TYR A 97 -7.87 -18.82 0.29
C TYR A 97 -6.97 -17.90 -0.57
N ILE A 98 -5.93 -17.32 0.01
CA ILE A 98 -5.01 -16.44 -0.74
C ILE A 98 -4.24 -17.22 -1.81
N LYS A 99 -3.81 -18.46 -1.52
CA LYS A 99 -3.14 -19.31 -2.50
C LYS A 99 -4.03 -19.64 -3.71
N THR A 100 -5.35 -19.76 -3.54
CA THR A 100 -6.26 -19.99 -4.69
C THR A 100 -6.27 -18.83 -5.69
N LYS A 101 -5.72 -17.69 -5.30
CA LYS A 101 -5.63 -16.47 -6.12
C LYS A 101 -4.21 -16.17 -6.62
N PHE A 102 -3.24 -17.03 -6.32
CA PHE A 102 -1.87 -16.90 -6.81
C PHE A 102 -1.80 -17.20 -8.31
N ASP A 103 -0.99 -16.42 -9.01
CA ASP A 103 -0.50 -16.81 -10.33
C ASP A 103 0.71 -17.77 -10.20
N GLU A 104 1.27 -18.19 -11.32
CA GLU A 104 2.36 -19.19 -11.38
C GLU A 104 3.67 -18.75 -10.68
N TYR A 105 3.85 -17.43 -10.44
CA TYR A 105 5.06 -16.85 -9.84
C TYR A 105 4.87 -16.39 -8.40
N MET A 106 3.64 -16.37 -7.90
CA MET A 106 3.37 -15.98 -6.52
C MET A 106 3.61 -17.14 -5.55
N THR A 107 4.36 -16.86 -4.50
CA THR A 107 4.62 -17.79 -3.40
C THR A 107 4.44 -17.08 -2.06
N LEU A 108 4.38 -17.84 -0.96
CA LEU A 108 4.33 -17.25 0.38
C LEU A 108 5.62 -16.46 0.72
N ASP A 109 6.75 -16.83 0.12
CA ASP A 109 8.06 -16.23 0.40
C ASP A 109 8.28 -14.89 -0.32
N ASN A 110 7.63 -14.69 -1.47
CA ASN A 110 7.76 -13.43 -2.21
C ASN A 110 6.70 -12.37 -1.86
N TYR A 111 6.14 -12.44 -0.63
CA TYR A 111 5.30 -11.39 -0.07
C TYR A 111 6.13 -10.19 0.40
N GLY A 112 5.67 -8.97 0.15
CA GLY A 112 6.21 -7.77 0.80
C GLY A 112 6.44 -6.55 -0.10
N GLY A 113 7.20 -5.59 0.43
CA GLY A 113 7.42 -4.29 -0.20
C GLY A 113 8.59 -4.19 -1.18
N LYS A 114 9.33 -5.27 -1.45
CA LYS A 114 10.44 -5.27 -2.41
C LYS A 114 9.92 -5.28 -3.85
N LYS A 115 10.75 -4.84 -4.81
CA LYS A 115 10.45 -4.99 -6.24
C LYS A 115 10.35 -6.48 -6.58
N GLY A 116 9.33 -6.86 -7.32
CA GLY A 116 9.09 -8.27 -7.66
C GLY A 116 8.28 -9.06 -6.62
N ASN A 117 7.87 -8.45 -5.52
CA ASN A 117 7.00 -9.09 -4.53
C ASN A 117 5.53 -8.72 -4.75
N TRP A 118 4.64 -9.60 -4.29
CA TRP A 118 3.21 -9.31 -4.18
C TRP A 118 2.85 -8.75 -2.79
N GLN A 119 1.68 -8.13 -2.70
CA GLN A 119 1.14 -7.52 -1.49
C GLN A 119 -0.35 -7.81 -1.38
N PHE A 120 -0.91 -7.75 -0.18
CA PHE A 120 -2.37 -7.70 -0.04
C PHE A 120 -2.91 -6.40 -0.64
N ASP A 121 -3.95 -6.56 -1.43
CA ASP A 121 -4.76 -5.49 -1.99
C ASP A 121 -6.24 -5.76 -1.71
N HIS A 122 -7.03 -4.70 -1.59
CA HIS A 122 -8.48 -4.79 -1.48
C HIS A 122 -9.09 -4.59 -2.86
N ILE A 123 -9.90 -5.55 -3.31
CA ILE A 123 -10.60 -5.50 -4.62
C ILE A 123 -11.40 -4.20 -4.70
N ILE A 124 -12.27 -3.97 -3.73
CA ILE A 124 -12.89 -2.67 -3.48
C ILE A 124 -12.02 -1.92 -2.47
N PRO A 125 -11.51 -0.73 -2.82
CA PRO A 125 -10.57 -0.01 -1.97
C PRO A 125 -11.17 0.42 -0.62
N LEU A 126 -10.39 0.35 0.45
CA LEU A 126 -10.84 0.78 1.79
C LEU A 126 -11.10 2.29 1.90
N ASN A 127 -10.65 3.11 0.95
CA ASN A 127 -11.00 4.54 0.91
C ASN A 127 -12.46 4.81 0.49
N GLU A 128 -13.16 3.80 -0.02
CA GLU A 128 -14.61 3.85 -0.26
C GLU A 128 -15.43 3.79 1.04
N ALA A 129 -14.83 3.33 2.15
CA ALA A 129 -15.49 3.28 3.44
C ALA A 129 -15.81 4.68 3.96
N LYS A 130 -17.05 4.88 4.39
CA LYS A 130 -17.55 6.11 5.02
C LYS A 130 -17.80 5.92 6.51
N THR A 131 -18.05 4.69 6.95
CA THR A 131 -18.29 4.33 8.34
C THR A 131 -17.31 3.24 8.80
N ILE A 132 -17.25 2.98 10.10
CA ILE A 132 -16.46 1.87 10.67
C ILE A 132 -17.02 0.53 10.20
N GLU A 133 -18.33 0.40 10.08
CA GLU A 133 -19.01 -0.79 9.58
C GLU A 133 -18.61 -1.06 8.12
N ASP A 134 -18.51 -0.02 7.28
CA ASP A 134 -17.99 -0.15 5.92
C ASP A 134 -16.55 -0.67 5.93
N VAL A 135 -15.69 -0.18 6.83
CA VAL A 135 -14.31 -0.67 6.94
C VAL A 135 -14.29 -2.17 7.22
N HIS A 136 -15.10 -2.63 8.19
CA HIS A 136 -15.17 -4.06 8.51
C HIS A 136 -15.73 -4.88 7.35
N ARG A 137 -16.77 -4.42 6.68
CA ARG A 137 -17.33 -5.06 5.49
C ARG A 137 -16.31 -5.15 4.35
N LEU A 138 -15.58 -4.08 4.06
CA LEU A 138 -14.56 -4.04 3.02
C LEU A 138 -13.25 -4.75 3.42
N PHE A 139 -13.06 -5.01 4.71
CA PHE A 139 -11.90 -5.78 5.21
C PHE A 139 -12.14 -7.29 5.22
N HIS A 140 -13.36 -7.74 4.91
CA HIS A 140 -13.70 -9.16 4.80
C HIS A 140 -12.76 -9.89 3.83
N TYR A 141 -12.36 -11.12 4.14
CA TYR A 141 -11.36 -11.88 3.39
C TYR A 141 -11.66 -12.02 1.89
N THR A 142 -12.94 -12.08 1.51
CA THR A 142 -13.36 -12.16 0.10
C THR A 142 -13.04 -10.93 -0.72
N ASN A 143 -12.85 -9.79 -0.07
CA ASN A 143 -12.42 -8.55 -0.70
C ASN A 143 -10.89 -8.40 -0.74
N ILE A 144 -10.13 -9.41 -0.29
CA ILE A 144 -8.68 -9.38 -0.30
C ILE A 144 -8.14 -10.29 -1.41
N GLN A 145 -7.15 -9.78 -2.12
CA GLN A 145 -6.43 -10.49 -3.17
C GLN A 145 -4.92 -10.26 -3.05
N PRO A 146 -4.09 -11.20 -3.52
CA PRO A 146 -2.70 -10.93 -3.78
C PRO A 146 -2.61 -10.07 -5.06
N LEU A 147 -1.75 -9.06 -5.05
CA LEU A 147 -1.49 -8.23 -6.22
C LEU A 147 -0.01 -7.89 -6.27
N TRP A 148 0.62 -8.02 -7.45
CA TRP A 148 1.99 -7.61 -7.61
C TRP A 148 2.19 -6.15 -7.22
N ARG A 149 3.27 -5.87 -6.51
CA ARG A 149 3.55 -4.51 -6.01
C ARG A 149 3.49 -3.47 -7.14
N LYS A 150 3.95 -3.81 -8.35
CA LYS A 150 3.89 -2.93 -9.51
C LYS A 150 2.44 -2.56 -9.85
N ASP A 151 1.57 -3.55 -9.90
CA ASP A 151 0.17 -3.37 -10.29
C ASP A 151 -0.63 -2.67 -9.18
N ASN A 152 -0.36 -3.00 -7.91
CA ASN A 152 -0.91 -2.30 -6.76
C ASN A 152 -0.56 -0.80 -6.76
N MET A 153 0.67 -0.44 -7.14
CA MET A 153 1.07 0.97 -7.29
C MET A 153 0.33 1.65 -8.45
N THR A 154 0.11 0.95 -9.55
CA THR A 154 -0.62 1.47 -10.72
C THR A 154 -2.10 1.66 -10.40
N LYS A 155 -2.71 0.72 -9.69
CA LYS A 155 -4.11 0.82 -9.22
C LYS A 155 -4.32 2.06 -8.36
N ARG A 156 -3.41 2.32 -7.40
CA ARG A 156 -3.47 3.51 -6.53
C ARG A 156 -3.38 4.85 -7.28
N SER A 157 -2.78 4.87 -8.45
CA SER A 157 -2.64 6.10 -9.25
C SER A 157 -3.86 6.39 -10.13
N LYS A 158 -4.82 5.46 -10.23
CA LYS A 158 -6.04 5.60 -11.01
C LYS A 158 -7.27 5.96 -10.17
N LEU A 159 -7.14 5.91 -8.84
CA LEU A 159 -8.12 6.33 -7.84
C LEU A 159 -7.75 7.71 -7.28
#